data_a8d37d1423370bb81dd0e6362f0abf96
#
_entry.id   a8d37d1423370bb81dd0e6362f0abf96
#
_cell.length_a   1.000
_cell.length_b   1.000
_cell.length_c   1.000
_cell.angle_alpha   90.00
_cell.angle_beta   90.00
_cell.angle_gamma   90.00
#
_symmetry.space_group_name_H-M   'P 1'
#
loop_
_entity.id
_entity.type
_entity.pdbx_description
1 polymer ?
#
loop_
_entity_poly.entity_id
_entity_poly.type
_entity_poly.pdbx_seq_one_letter_code
_entity_poly.pdbx_strand_id
1 'polypeptide(L)'
;FEAKLSHQSNKAKANIFTGVFISLYTLTGLASLLSSFSNSMIIRYGFPTLFAAEQLVGIIFFLRYFRETRRWLNKNTNAVTLIFKKNRSAIQPKRIVVDAIDGMPNGKGIIHWIYKKCLISPGTHQFKLRVIANKKGRSYGEDEFLSYETQVKLLPGGKYYIEEDLEQQCINITPLFHIKVEYSDVEPQNKAK
;
A
#
# COMPACT_ATOMS: atom_id res chain seq x y z
N PHE A 1 1.75 0.71 23.31
CA PHE A 1 0.28 0.62 23.44
C PHE A 1 -0.41 1.69 22.57
N GLU A 2 0.07 2.94 22.59
CA GLU A 2 -0.50 4.04 21.80
C GLU A 2 -0.31 3.88 20.28
N ALA A 3 0.83 3.36 19.82
CA ALA A 3 1.08 3.11 18.39
C ALA A 3 0.14 2.03 17.83
N LYS A 4 -0.22 1.02 18.64
CA LYS A 4 -1.16 -0.04 18.27
C LYS A 4 -2.58 0.49 18.10
N LEU A 5 -3.00 1.39 18.99
CA LEU A 5 -4.29 2.08 18.93
C LEU A 5 -4.38 3.04 17.74
N SER A 6 -3.30 3.75 17.40
CA SER A 6 -3.32 4.74 16.31
C SER A 6 -3.45 4.08 14.93
N HIS A 7 -2.75 2.96 14.69
CA HIS A 7 -2.82 2.25 13.41
C HIS A 7 -4.20 1.60 13.19
N GLN A 8 -4.75 0.99 14.21
CA GLN A 8 -6.09 0.38 14.15
C GLN A 8 -7.18 1.44 13.96
N SER A 9 -7.06 2.57 14.66
CA SER A 9 -7.94 3.73 14.53
C SER A 9 -7.90 4.33 13.12
N ASN A 10 -6.71 4.52 12.54
CA ASN A 10 -6.56 5.11 11.21
C ASN A 10 -7.10 4.21 10.10
N LYS A 11 -6.91 2.88 10.22
CA LYS A 11 -7.46 1.92 9.26
C LYS A 11 -8.98 1.82 9.36
N ALA A 12 -9.51 1.76 10.57
CA ALA A 12 -10.97 1.77 10.79
C ALA A 12 -11.59 3.06 10.25
N LYS A 13 -10.99 4.22 10.51
CA LYS A 13 -11.42 5.51 9.96
C LYS A 13 -11.37 5.53 8.43
N ALA A 14 -10.28 5.01 7.82
CA ALA A 14 -10.16 4.94 6.36
C ALA A 14 -11.23 4.03 5.75
N ASN A 15 -11.51 2.88 6.35
CA ASN A 15 -12.54 1.95 5.86
C ASN A 15 -13.95 2.54 6.01
N ILE A 16 -14.24 3.20 7.14
CA ILE A 16 -15.52 3.87 7.37
C ILE A 16 -15.67 5.02 6.37
N PHE A 17 -14.65 5.85 6.20
CA PHE A 17 -14.67 6.95 5.24
C PHE A 17 -14.91 6.45 3.82
N THR A 18 -14.20 5.40 3.39
CA THR A 18 -14.39 4.79 2.07
C THR A 18 -15.79 4.21 1.91
N GLY A 19 -16.30 3.52 2.92
CA GLY A 19 -17.66 2.96 2.91
C GLY A 19 -18.73 4.05 2.81
N VAL A 20 -18.64 5.09 3.62
CA VAL A 20 -19.56 6.24 3.59
C VAL A 20 -19.49 6.96 2.24
N PHE A 21 -18.29 7.18 1.71
CA PHE A 21 -18.11 7.85 0.42
C PHE A 21 -18.73 7.04 -0.73
N ILE A 22 -18.50 5.72 -0.79
CA ILE A 22 -19.11 4.83 -1.80
C ILE A 22 -20.63 4.83 -1.68
N SER A 23 -21.17 4.76 -0.45
CA SER A 23 -22.61 4.75 -0.22
C SER A 23 -23.27 6.07 -0.64
N LEU A 24 -22.64 7.20 -0.30
CA LEU A 24 -23.12 8.52 -0.69
C LEU A 24 -23.10 8.67 -2.21
N TYR A 25 -22.00 8.27 -2.84
CA TYR A 25 -21.81 8.32 -4.29
C TYR A 25 -22.86 7.50 -5.06
N THR A 26 -23.16 6.28 -4.59
CA THR A 26 -24.17 5.42 -5.23
C THR A 26 -25.58 5.99 -5.04
N LEU A 27 -25.87 6.54 -3.86
CA LEU A 27 -27.17 7.12 -3.54
C LEU A 27 -27.44 8.38 -4.38
N THR A 28 -26.47 9.28 -4.46
CA THR A 28 -26.60 10.52 -5.25
C THR A 28 -26.65 10.24 -6.74
N GLY A 29 -25.91 9.26 -7.24
CA GLY A 29 -25.99 8.80 -8.63
C GLY A 29 -27.37 8.25 -8.98
N LEU A 30 -27.93 7.39 -8.12
CA LEU A 30 -29.27 6.85 -8.31
C LEU A 30 -30.33 7.94 -8.23
N ALA A 31 -30.24 8.83 -7.23
CA ALA A 31 -31.14 9.95 -7.09
C ALA A 31 -31.08 10.91 -8.29
N SER A 32 -29.89 11.12 -8.86
CA SER A 32 -29.69 11.92 -10.07
C SER A 32 -30.41 11.30 -11.29
N LEU A 33 -30.33 9.97 -11.44
CA LEU A 33 -31.06 9.27 -12.52
C LEU A 33 -32.56 9.38 -12.34
N LEU A 34 -33.07 9.19 -11.13
CA LEU A 34 -34.50 9.26 -10.82
C LEU A 34 -35.06 10.69 -10.91
N SER A 35 -34.22 11.70 -10.69
CA SER A 35 -34.62 13.10 -10.72
C SER A 35 -35.08 13.59 -12.09
N SER A 36 -34.61 12.93 -13.16
CA SER A 36 -35.03 13.25 -14.54
C SER A 36 -36.54 12.99 -14.79
N PHE A 37 -37.16 12.14 -13.98
CA PHE A 37 -38.60 11.85 -14.04
C PHE A 37 -39.45 12.77 -13.13
N SER A 38 -38.84 13.69 -12.38
CA SER A 38 -39.53 14.59 -11.48
C SER A 38 -40.01 15.85 -12.19
N ASN A 39 -41.23 16.29 -11.87
CA ASN A 39 -41.77 17.57 -12.32
C ASN A 39 -41.25 18.77 -11.52
N SER A 40 -40.62 18.53 -10.36
CA SER A 40 -40.02 19.58 -9.53
C SER A 40 -38.68 20.05 -10.11
N MET A 41 -38.55 21.33 -10.42
CA MET A 41 -37.28 21.91 -10.88
C MET A 41 -36.13 21.69 -9.90
N ILE A 42 -36.38 21.80 -8.60
CA ILE A 42 -35.35 21.63 -7.55
C ILE A 42 -34.81 20.19 -7.55
N ILE A 43 -35.70 19.20 -7.68
CA ILE A 43 -35.30 17.80 -7.72
C ILE A 43 -34.59 17.49 -9.03
N ARG A 44 -35.13 17.95 -10.15
CA ARG A 44 -34.62 17.68 -11.50
C ARG A 44 -33.20 18.19 -11.73
N TYR A 45 -32.84 19.32 -11.16
CA TYR A 45 -31.49 19.91 -11.35
C TYR A 45 -30.61 19.80 -10.10
N GLY A 46 -31.18 19.68 -8.91
CA GLY A 46 -30.43 19.62 -7.65
C GLY A 46 -29.56 18.38 -7.52
N PHE A 47 -30.12 17.19 -7.76
CA PHE A 47 -29.37 15.93 -7.65
C PHE A 47 -28.27 15.79 -8.71
N PRO A 48 -28.49 16.10 -10.01
CA PRO A 48 -27.41 16.09 -10.98
C PRO A 48 -26.28 17.07 -10.66
N THR A 49 -26.60 18.23 -10.12
CA THR A 49 -25.60 19.23 -9.70
C THR A 49 -24.77 18.73 -8.54
N LEU A 50 -25.41 18.13 -7.55
CA LEU A 50 -24.72 17.53 -6.39
C LEU A 50 -23.79 16.39 -6.84
N PHE A 51 -24.28 15.52 -7.70
CA PHE A 51 -23.49 14.44 -8.26
C PHE A 51 -22.28 14.95 -9.04
N ALA A 52 -22.45 16.00 -9.85
CA ALA A 52 -21.35 16.63 -10.57
C ALA A 52 -20.31 17.25 -9.61
N ALA A 53 -20.75 17.86 -8.52
CA ALA A 53 -19.86 18.40 -7.50
C ALA A 53 -19.02 17.30 -6.83
N GLU A 54 -19.64 16.15 -6.51
CA GLU A 54 -18.90 14.99 -5.97
C GLU A 54 -17.85 14.47 -6.93
N GLN A 55 -18.13 14.42 -8.25
CA GLN A 55 -17.15 14.04 -9.26
C GLN A 55 -15.95 15.00 -9.27
N LEU A 56 -16.20 16.30 -9.21
CA LEU A 56 -15.16 17.32 -9.16
C LEU A 56 -14.27 17.14 -7.92
N VAL A 57 -14.86 16.92 -6.75
CA VAL A 57 -14.12 16.64 -5.52
C VAL A 57 -13.26 15.39 -5.69
N GLY A 58 -13.80 14.30 -6.22
CA GLY A 58 -13.07 13.07 -6.50
C GLY A 58 -11.88 13.28 -7.43
N ILE A 59 -12.07 14.05 -8.51
CA ILE A 59 -11.01 14.40 -9.47
C ILE A 59 -9.91 15.22 -8.77
N ILE A 60 -10.26 16.21 -7.94
CA ILE A 60 -9.29 17.04 -7.22
C ILE A 60 -8.44 16.16 -6.28
N PHE A 61 -9.07 15.24 -5.52
CA PHE A 61 -8.34 14.30 -4.66
C PHE A 61 -7.40 13.39 -5.46
N PHE A 62 -7.87 12.86 -6.60
CA PHE A 62 -7.06 12.03 -7.48
C PHE A 62 -5.85 12.80 -8.04
N LEU A 63 -6.05 14.01 -8.53
CA LEU A 63 -4.98 14.86 -9.06
C LEU A 63 -3.97 15.22 -7.97
N ARG A 64 -4.43 15.52 -6.75
CA ARG A 64 -3.57 15.78 -5.60
C ARG A 64 -2.73 14.56 -5.24
N TYR A 65 -3.34 13.39 -5.13
CA TYR A 65 -2.64 12.13 -4.88
C TYR A 65 -1.59 11.84 -5.96
N PHE A 66 -1.95 12.00 -7.23
CA PHE A 66 -1.05 11.78 -8.35
C PHE A 66 0.14 12.75 -8.35
N ARG A 67 -0.12 14.01 -8.01
CA ARG A 67 0.91 15.04 -7.88
C ARG A 67 1.87 14.77 -6.73
N GLU A 68 1.36 14.33 -5.59
CA GLU A 68 2.18 13.93 -4.43
C GLU A 68 3.05 12.70 -4.76
N THR A 69 2.48 11.71 -5.42
CA THR A 69 3.19 10.52 -5.88
C THR A 69 4.32 10.88 -6.85
N ARG A 70 4.04 11.73 -7.85
CA ARG A 70 5.08 12.21 -8.78
C ARG A 70 6.18 12.99 -8.07
N ARG A 71 5.83 13.87 -7.13
CA ARG A 71 6.81 14.63 -6.34
C ARG A 71 7.71 13.70 -5.54
N TRP A 72 7.14 12.67 -4.92
CA TRP A 72 7.90 11.70 -4.16
C TRP A 72 8.85 10.89 -5.07
N LEU A 73 8.36 10.40 -6.21
CA LEU A 73 9.15 9.67 -7.20
C LEU A 73 10.29 10.52 -7.78
N ASN A 74 10.06 11.78 -8.06
CA ASN A 74 11.11 12.70 -8.55
C ASN A 74 12.21 12.92 -7.52
N LYS A 75 11.90 12.88 -6.23
CA LYS A 75 12.89 12.95 -5.14
C LYS A 75 13.65 11.63 -4.95
N ASN A 76 13.03 10.50 -5.34
CA ASN A 76 13.55 9.16 -5.12
C ASN A 76 13.60 8.40 -6.46
N THR A 77 14.44 8.86 -7.39
CA THR A 77 14.52 8.36 -8.78
C THR A 77 14.82 6.86 -8.88
N ASN A 78 15.53 6.31 -7.90
CA ASN A 78 15.90 4.89 -7.84
C ASN A 78 15.13 4.16 -6.73
N ALA A 79 13.88 4.52 -6.52
CA ALA A 79 13.04 3.93 -5.48
C ALA A 79 12.96 2.40 -5.61
N VAL A 80 13.04 1.75 -4.47
CA VAL A 80 12.92 0.30 -4.32
C VAL A 80 11.45 -0.06 -4.11
N THR A 81 11.02 -1.15 -4.72
CA THR A 81 9.65 -1.66 -4.56
C THR A 81 9.62 -2.81 -3.57
N LEU A 82 8.87 -2.65 -2.49
CA LEU A 82 8.59 -3.70 -1.52
C LEU A 82 7.22 -4.32 -1.81
N ILE A 83 7.17 -5.64 -1.91
CA ILE A 83 5.96 -6.42 -2.20
C ILE A 83 5.70 -7.34 -1.01
N PHE A 84 4.66 -7.05 -0.26
CA PHE A 84 4.25 -7.88 0.88
C PHE A 84 3.46 -9.08 0.38
N LYS A 85 4.01 -10.27 0.56
CA LYS A 85 3.34 -11.52 0.22
C LYS A 85 2.25 -11.79 1.26
N LYS A 86 1.07 -12.12 0.79
CA LYS A 86 -0.05 -12.49 1.66
C LYS A 86 -0.11 -13.99 1.76
N ASN A 87 0.00 -14.51 2.96
CA ASN A 87 -0.33 -15.89 3.20
C ASN A 87 -1.86 -16.07 3.14
N ARG A 88 -2.32 -16.75 2.10
CA ARG A 88 -3.74 -17.02 1.85
C ARG A 88 -4.23 -18.33 2.48
N SER A 89 -3.41 -18.97 3.32
CA SER A 89 -3.83 -20.23 3.95
C SER A 89 -5.13 -20.02 4.74
N ALA A 90 -6.04 -20.93 4.47
CA ALA A 90 -7.49 -20.76 4.35
C ALA A 90 -8.28 -20.33 5.59
N ILE A 91 -7.79 -20.53 6.81
CA ILE A 91 -8.62 -20.37 8.01
C ILE A 91 -8.44 -18.99 8.66
N GLN A 92 -7.24 -18.44 8.62
CA GLN A 92 -6.91 -17.16 9.24
C GLN A 92 -5.81 -16.45 8.42
N PRO A 93 -6.19 -15.64 7.42
CA PRO A 93 -5.23 -14.98 6.56
C PRO A 93 -4.34 -14.03 7.38
N LYS A 94 -3.04 -14.30 7.35
CA LYS A 94 -2.03 -13.49 7.98
C LYS A 94 -1.59 -12.35 7.07
N ARG A 95 -1.09 -11.28 7.69
CA ARG A 95 -0.54 -10.15 6.95
C ARG A 95 0.63 -9.55 7.72
N ILE A 96 1.60 -9.08 6.97
CA ILE A 96 2.74 -8.35 7.52
C ILE A 96 2.36 -6.87 7.60
N VAL A 97 2.66 -6.27 8.74
CA VAL A 97 2.45 -4.84 9.00
C VAL A 97 3.79 -4.21 9.33
N VAL A 98 4.03 -3.04 8.76
CA VAL A 98 5.18 -2.20 9.08
C VAL A 98 4.86 -1.40 10.33
N ASP A 99 5.58 -1.63 11.41
CA ASP A 99 5.44 -0.84 12.65
C ASP A 99 6.33 0.39 12.62
N ALA A 100 7.57 0.22 12.21
CA ALA A 100 8.49 1.33 12.02
C ALA A 100 9.52 1.03 10.94
N ILE A 101 10.05 2.07 10.34
CA ILE A 101 11.24 2.03 9.48
C ILE A 101 12.14 3.17 9.95
N ASP A 102 13.41 2.86 10.23
CA ASP A 102 14.42 3.81 10.74
C ASP A 102 13.90 4.61 11.96
N GLY A 103 13.18 3.93 12.87
CA GLY A 103 12.56 4.53 14.04
C GLY A 103 11.29 5.33 13.75
N MET A 104 10.92 5.57 12.49
CA MET A 104 9.70 6.31 12.14
C MET A 104 8.47 5.41 12.14
N PRO A 105 7.45 5.70 12.95
CA PRO A 105 6.23 4.91 13.05
C PRO A 105 5.55 4.77 11.68
N ASN A 106 5.17 3.53 11.32
CA ASN A 106 4.56 3.16 10.03
C ASN A 106 5.40 3.60 8.80
N GLY A 107 6.70 3.88 8.98
CA GLY A 107 7.58 4.39 7.93
C GLY A 107 7.15 5.77 7.37
N LYS A 108 6.48 6.60 8.18
CA LYS A 108 5.97 7.91 7.76
C LYS A 108 7.09 8.79 7.21
N GLY A 109 6.92 9.26 5.96
CA GLY A 109 7.89 10.10 5.27
C GLY A 109 9.02 9.33 4.58
N ILE A 110 9.26 8.07 4.94
CA ILE A 110 10.29 7.20 4.35
C ILE A 110 9.69 6.37 3.21
N ILE A 111 8.49 5.82 3.42
CA ILE A 111 7.80 5.01 2.42
C ILE A 111 6.66 5.77 1.76
N HIS A 112 6.36 5.38 0.52
CA HIS A 112 5.21 5.84 -0.23
C HIS A 112 4.41 4.65 -0.76
N TRP A 113 3.11 4.61 -0.45
CA TRP A 113 2.22 3.55 -0.91
C TRP A 113 1.59 3.91 -2.24
N ILE A 114 1.79 3.07 -3.24
CA ILE A 114 1.08 3.14 -4.52
C ILE A 114 0.25 1.87 -4.67
N TYR A 115 -1.05 1.99 -4.44
CA TYR A 115 -1.98 0.87 -4.49
C TYR A 115 -1.56 -0.26 -3.53
N LYS A 116 -1.03 -1.38 -4.01
CA LYS A 116 -0.54 -2.52 -3.20
C LYS A 116 0.99 -2.58 -3.07
N LYS A 117 1.68 -1.60 -3.64
CA LYS A 117 3.14 -1.54 -3.64
C LYS A 117 3.61 -0.50 -2.64
N CYS A 118 4.61 -0.84 -1.86
CA CYS A 118 5.30 0.07 -0.99
C CYS A 118 6.61 0.48 -1.65
N LEU A 119 6.84 1.75 -1.82
CA LEU A 119 8.08 2.30 -2.34
C LEU A 119 8.89 2.87 -1.19
N ILE A 120 10.21 2.68 -1.25
CA ILE A 120 11.17 3.19 -0.27
C ILE A 120 12.41 3.69 -1.01
N SER A 121 13.14 4.65 -0.44
CA SER A 121 14.45 5.06 -0.95
C SER A 121 15.45 3.90 -0.90
N PRO A 122 16.43 3.84 -1.80
CA PRO A 122 17.53 2.88 -1.69
C PRO A 122 18.42 3.22 -0.49
N GLY A 123 19.08 2.22 0.08
CA GLY A 123 19.96 2.38 1.23
C GLY A 123 19.80 1.28 2.25
N THR A 124 20.43 1.46 3.41
CA THR A 124 20.29 0.55 4.54
C THR A 124 19.19 1.07 5.45
N HIS A 125 18.17 0.24 5.67
CA HIS A 125 17.01 0.58 6.49
C HIS A 125 16.81 -0.45 7.60
N GLN A 126 16.43 0.03 8.76
CA GLN A 126 16.00 -0.80 9.89
C GLN A 126 14.50 -0.96 9.85
N PHE A 127 14.04 -2.19 9.67
CA PHE A 127 12.62 -2.54 9.64
C PHE A 127 12.18 -3.12 10.97
N LYS A 128 11.05 -2.64 11.48
CA LYS A 128 10.28 -3.29 12.54
C LYS A 128 8.95 -3.73 11.96
N LEU A 129 8.79 -5.04 11.84
CA LEU A 129 7.67 -5.69 11.16
C LEU A 129 6.91 -6.58 12.14
N ARG A 130 5.58 -6.69 11.96
CA ARG A 130 4.76 -7.65 12.69
C ARG A 130 3.92 -8.50 11.77
N VAL A 131 3.75 -9.77 12.14
CA VAL A 131 2.78 -10.66 11.49
C VAL A 131 1.53 -10.70 12.35
N ILE A 132 0.41 -10.30 11.78
CA ILE A 132 -0.88 -10.25 12.46
C ILE A 132 -1.97 -10.94 11.64
N ALA A 133 -2.99 -11.45 12.34
CA ALA A 133 -4.22 -11.89 11.72
C ALA A 133 -5.44 -11.33 12.46
N ASN A 134 -6.58 -11.30 11.79
CA ASN A 134 -7.82 -10.93 12.46
C ASN A 134 -8.22 -12.03 13.46
N LYS A 135 -8.70 -11.66 14.64
CA LYS A 135 -9.22 -12.63 15.61
C LYS A 135 -10.35 -13.44 15.01
N LYS A 136 -10.26 -14.76 15.14
CA LYS A 136 -11.27 -15.68 14.69
C LYS A 136 -12.58 -15.44 15.45
N GLY A 137 -13.67 -15.20 14.72
CA GLY A 137 -15.02 -15.03 15.32
C GLY A 137 -15.30 -13.67 15.98
N ARG A 138 -14.41 -12.68 15.88
CA ARG A 138 -14.65 -11.32 16.39
C ARG A 138 -14.37 -10.28 15.31
N SER A 139 -15.28 -9.31 15.19
CA SER A 139 -15.10 -8.18 14.24
C SER A 139 -13.95 -7.24 14.61
N TYR A 140 -13.52 -7.26 15.86
CA TYR A 140 -12.49 -6.37 16.40
C TYR A 140 -11.44 -7.17 17.17
N GLY A 141 -10.18 -6.95 16.84
CA GLY A 141 -9.02 -7.52 17.47
C GLY A 141 -8.09 -8.18 16.46
N GLU A 142 -6.82 -8.16 16.76
CA GLU A 142 -5.76 -8.77 15.95
C GLU A 142 -4.95 -9.69 16.87
N ASP A 143 -4.64 -10.88 16.37
CA ASP A 143 -3.68 -11.78 17.00
C ASP A 143 -2.32 -11.47 16.41
N GLU A 144 -1.34 -11.25 17.27
CA GLU A 144 0.06 -11.06 16.89
C GLU A 144 0.77 -12.40 16.93
N PHE A 145 1.37 -12.80 15.81
CA PHE A 145 2.09 -14.06 15.68
C PHE A 145 3.60 -13.88 15.79
N LEU A 146 4.10 -12.76 15.31
CA LEU A 146 5.53 -12.49 15.25
C LEU A 146 5.78 -10.98 15.26
N SER A 147 6.78 -10.54 16.03
CA SER A 147 7.39 -9.22 15.93
C SER A 147 8.86 -9.42 15.56
N TYR A 148 9.31 -8.75 14.51
CA TYR A 148 10.64 -8.97 13.95
C TYR A 148 11.31 -7.65 13.59
N GLU A 149 12.56 -7.49 14.01
CA GLU A 149 13.39 -6.35 13.67
C GLU A 149 14.58 -6.83 12.84
N THR A 150 14.82 -6.16 11.71
CA THR A 150 15.93 -6.50 10.83
C THR A 150 16.47 -5.28 10.13
N GLN A 151 17.76 -5.32 9.79
CA GLN A 151 18.41 -4.30 8.99
C GLN A 151 18.71 -4.87 7.60
N VAL A 152 18.27 -4.17 6.56
CA VAL A 152 18.41 -4.63 5.18
C VAL A 152 18.96 -3.53 4.31
N LYS A 153 19.95 -3.87 3.48
CA LYS A 153 20.49 -2.99 2.43
C LYS A 153 19.68 -3.19 1.15
N LEU A 154 18.95 -2.17 0.76
CA LEU A 154 18.13 -2.15 -0.43
C LEU A 154 18.89 -1.52 -1.60
N LEU A 155 19.02 -2.26 -2.70
CA LEU A 155 19.71 -1.79 -3.90
C LEU A 155 18.82 -0.86 -4.74
N PRO A 156 19.39 0.17 -5.37
CA PRO A 156 18.66 1.12 -6.19
C PRO A 156 17.83 0.44 -7.28
N GLY A 157 16.55 0.82 -7.41
CA GLY A 157 15.63 0.26 -8.39
C GLY A 157 15.22 -1.19 -8.16
N GLY A 158 15.70 -1.81 -7.08
CA GLY A 158 15.42 -3.20 -6.71
C GLY A 158 13.95 -3.45 -6.41
N LYS A 159 13.56 -4.72 -6.54
CA LYS A 159 12.26 -5.21 -6.07
C LYS A 159 12.51 -6.30 -5.04
N TYR A 160 11.79 -6.24 -3.93
CA TYR A 160 11.96 -7.18 -2.83
C TYR A 160 10.60 -7.75 -2.42
N TYR A 161 10.58 -9.06 -2.17
CA TYR A 161 9.47 -9.71 -1.50
C TYR A 161 9.70 -9.73 0.00
N ILE A 162 8.64 -9.45 0.74
CA ILE A 162 8.60 -9.58 2.20
C ILE A 162 7.60 -10.68 2.52
N GLU A 163 8.10 -11.77 3.12
CA GLU A 163 7.36 -12.99 3.41
C GLU A 163 7.63 -13.43 4.85
N GLU A 164 6.59 -13.86 5.55
CA GLU A 164 6.75 -14.46 6.87
C GLU A 164 7.22 -15.91 6.78
N ASP A 165 8.14 -16.28 7.63
CA ASP A 165 8.53 -17.66 7.94
C ASP A 165 8.25 -17.91 9.42
N LEU A 166 7.12 -18.54 9.69
CA LEU A 166 6.69 -18.78 11.06
C LEU A 166 7.38 -19.98 11.71
N GLU A 167 7.94 -20.88 10.91
CA GLU A 167 8.72 -22.01 11.42
C GLU A 167 10.07 -21.53 11.95
N GLN A 168 10.70 -20.61 11.21
CA GLN A 168 11.95 -19.98 11.62
C GLN A 168 11.77 -18.74 12.50
N GLN A 169 10.52 -18.33 12.76
CA GLN A 169 10.17 -17.12 13.50
C GLN A 169 10.86 -15.85 12.95
N CYS A 170 10.94 -15.74 11.64
CA CYS A 170 11.55 -14.60 10.96
C CYS A 170 10.69 -14.04 9.83
N ILE A 171 11.08 -12.89 9.32
CA ILE A 171 10.51 -12.30 8.11
C ILE A 171 11.63 -12.17 7.08
N ASN A 172 11.49 -12.90 5.99
CA ASN A 172 12.45 -12.91 4.91
C ASN A 172 12.20 -11.73 3.96
N ILE A 173 13.26 -10.97 3.66
CA ILE A 173 13.24 -9.90 2.67
C ILE A 173 14.17 -10.33 1.53
N THR A 174 13.58 -10.89 0.47
CA THR A 174 14.31 -11.49 -0.64
C THR A 174 14.25 -10.62 -1.88
N PRO A 175 15.39 -10.34 -2.54
CA PRO A 175 15.39 -9.61 -3.79
C PRO A 175 14.76 -10.43 -4.91
N LEU A 176 13.91 -9.77 -5.70
CA LEU A 176 13.39 -10.34 -6.94
C LEU A 176 14.38 -10.01 -8.07
N PHE A 177 15.39 -10.84 -8.26
CA PHE A 177 16.31 -10.67 -9.37
C PHE A 177 15.68 -11.23 -10.66
N HIS A 178 15.40 -10.36 -11.62
CA HIS A 178 15.62 -10.72 -13.01
C HIS A 178 17.10 -10.36 -13.31
N ILE A 179 18.00 -11.27 -13.04
CA ILE A 179 19.37 -11.16 -13.57
C ILE A 179 19.21 -11.39 -15.08
N LYS A 180 19.17 -10.30 -15.87
CA LYS A 180 19.76 -10.36 -17.18
C LYS A 180 21.28 -10.47 -16.93
N VAL A 181 21.78 -11.69 -16.88
CA VAL A 181 23.19 -11.92 -17.06
C VAL A 181 23.46 -11.57 -18.53
N GLU A 182 23.90 -10.35 -18.81
CA GLU A 182 24.64 -10.08 -20.01
C GLU A 182 25.93 -10.85 -19.86
N TYR A 183 25.99 -12.02 -20.47
CA TYR A 183 27.25 -12.67 -20.78
C TYR A 183 27.96 -11.73 -21.76
N SER A 184 28.88 -10.91 -21.26
CA SER A 184 29.90 -10.35 -22.09
C SER A 184 30.74 -11.55 -22.52
N ASP A 185 30.61 -11.94 -23.80
CA ASP A 185 31.48 -12.87 -24.48
C ASP A 185 32.92 -12.34 -24.36
N VAL A 186 33.64 -12.80 -23.37
CA VAL A 186 35.09 -12.67 -23.31
C VAL A 186 35.61 -13.65 -24.32
N GLU A 187 35.86 -13.14 -25.53
CA GLU A 187 36.55 -13.84 -26.58
C GLU A 187 37.90 -14.34 -26.04
N PRO A 188 38.21 -15.65 -26.09
CA PRO A 188 39.50 -16.15 -25.64
C PRO A 188 40.55 -15.67 -26.63
N GLN A 189 41.41 -14.74 -26.22
CA GLN A 189 42.60 -14.37 -26.95
C GLN A 189 43.52 -15.59 -27.02
N ASN A 190 43.39 -16.32 -28.12
CA ASN A 190 44.31 -17.38 -28.51
C ASN A 190 45.60 -16.75 -28.98
N LYS A 191 46.61 -16.57 -28.11
CA LYS A 191 47.97 -16.27 -28.50
C LYS A 191 48.62 -17.56 -28.95
N ALA A 192 48.64 -17.75 -30.26
CA ALA A 192 49.56 -18.69 -30.92
C ALA A 192 51.01 -18.20 -30.76
N LYS A 193 51.85 -19.10 -30.34
CA LYS A 193 53.26 -19.23 -30.74
C LYS A 193 53.56 -20.69 -30.99
#